data_2c811a4869706e7de4092cd41a39b0f0
#
_entry.id   2c811a4869706e7de4092cd41a39b0f0
#
_cell.length_a   1.000
_cell.length_b   1.000
_cell.length_c   1.000
_cell.angle_alpha   90.00
_cell.angle_beta   90.00
_cell.angle_gamma   90.00
#
_symmetry.space_group_name_H-M   'P 1'
#
loop_
_entity.id
_entity.type
_entity.pdbx_description
1 polymer ?
#
loop_
_entity_poly.entity_id
_entity_poly.type
_entity_poly.pdbx_seq_one_letter_code
_entity_poly.pdbx_strand_id
1 'polypeptide(L)'
;YKVIRPASMDELGKKIVVQGGTFLNDAVLRAFEREMGFPVVRPVIAGLMGAYGCALHAMDSKAYGLSSIITHEQLLDFTHKVKNVHCGRCNNNCLLSVNTFSEGRRYIAGNKCERPVTKRSSDTGHNIYKYKQELLSGYPSVSGKRKEVIGLPLGLNFYELVPFWHKFFTALGFGVEVSPFSNRDLYLAGQHSIPSDTVCFPAKMLHGHIQYLKDKKVDAIFYPCMSFNFDEGLGDNNYNCPIVISYSEVLKNNV
;
A
#
# COMPACT_ATOMS: atom_id res chain seq x y z
N TYR A 1 -13.33 -3.71 -19.84
CA TYR A 1 -14.11 -4.82 -19.24
C TYR A 1 -13.95 -4.90 -17.72
N LYS A 2 -12.74 -4.90 -17.18
CA LYS A 2 -12.50 -5.12 -15.75
C LYS A 2 -13.07 -4.01 -14.84
N VAL A 3 -13.13 -2.78 -15.33
CA VAL A 3 -13.59 -1.63 -14.55
C VAL A 3 -15.09 -1.45 -14.70
N ILE A 4 -15.58 -1.40 -15.96
CA ILE A 4 -17.00 -1.13 -16.26
C ILE A 4 -17.85 -2.39 -16.02
N ARG A 5 -17.27 -3.59 -16.28
CA ARG A 5 -17.95 -4.91 -16.18
C ARG A 5 -19.32 -4.94 -16.89
N PRO A 6 -19.39 -4.54 -18.18
CA PRO A 6 -20.64 -4.57 -18.89
C PRO A 6 -21.12 -6.02 -19.05
N ALA A 7 -22.42 -6.26 -18.95
CA ALA A 7 -23.00 -7.58 -19.16
C ALA A 7 -22.97 -7.98 -20.65
N SER A 8 -23.02 -6.98 -21.54
CA SER A 8 -22.84 -7.14 -22.99
C SER A 8 -22.15 -5.92 -23.60
N MET A 9 -21.62 -6.07 -24.81
CA MET A 9 -21.01 -4.96 -25.54
C MET A 9 -22.03 -3.88 -25.95
N ASP A 10 -23.28 -4.24 -26.07
CA ASP A 10 -24.37 -3.32 -26.43
C ASP A 10 -24.64 -2.27 -25.35
N GLU A 11 -24.34 -2.59 -24.09
CA GLU A 11 -24.44 -1.64 -22.97
C GLU A 11 -23.46 -0.46 -23.09
N LEU A 12 -22.33 -0.64 -23.77
CA LEU A 12 -21.37 0.43 -24.01
C LEU A 12 -21.83 1.43 -25.07
N GLY A 13 -22.89 1.09 -25.84
CA GLY A 13 -23.38 1.88 -26.95
C GLY A 13 -22.44 1.89 -28.16
N LYS A 14 -22.85 2.58 -29.21
CA LYS A 14 -22.12 2.63 -30.48
C LYS A 14 -21.28 3.91 -30.67
N LYS A 15 -21.26 4.81 -29.69
CA LYS A 15 -20.51 6.06 -29.74
C LYS A 15 -19.51 6.10 -28.59
N ILE A 16 -18.32 5.60 -28.86
CA ILE A 16 -17.23 5.59 -27.88
C ILE A 16 -16.22 6.69 -28.22
N VAL A 17 -15.91 7.51 -27.24
CA VAL A 17 -14.85 8.52 -27.31
C VAL A 17 -13.68 8.04 -26.46
N VAL A 18 -12.49 8.01 -27.05
CA VAL A 18 -11.26 7.66 -26.37
C VAL A 18 -10.42 8.91 -26.09
N GLN A 19 -9.80 8.96 -24.92
CA GLN A 19 -9.01 10.10 -24.49
C GLN A 19 -7.78 9.68 -23.71
N GLY A 20 -6.86 10.62 -23.51
CA GLY A 20 -5.57 10.39 -22.85
C GLY A 20 -4.44 10.15 -23.83
N GLY A 21 -3.21 10.34 -23.36
CA GLY A 21 -1.99 10.24 -24.17
C GLY A 21 -1.77 8.87 -24.81
N THR A 22 -2.23 7.79 -24.18
CA THR A 22 -2.12 6.42 -24.67
C THR A 22 -2.78 6.25 -26.03
N PHE A 23 -3.92 6.90 -26.27
CA PHE A 23 -4.64 6.84 -27.55
C PHE A 23 -4.04 7.73 -28.66
N LEU A 24 -2.98 8.47 -28.39
CA LEU A 24 -2.20 9.13 -29.46
C LEU A 24 -1.39 8.11 -30.27
N ASN A 25 -1.16 6.92 -29.73
CA ASN A 25 -0.57 5.80 -30.45
C ASN A 25 -1.64 5.13 -31.32
N ASP A 26 -1.45 5.19 -32.65
CA ASP A 26 -2.38 4.63 -33.62
C ASP A 26 -2.52 3.11 -33.52
N ALA A 27 -1.47 2.39 -33.13
CA ALA A 27 -1.54 0.94 -32.94
C ALA A 27 -2.49 0.58 -31.78
N VAL A 28 -2.46 1.34 -30.69
CA VAL A 28 -3.38 1.18 -29.54
C VAL A 28 -4.80 1.49 -29.98
N LEU A 29 -4.99 2.59 -30.70
CA LEU A 29 -6.30 2.98 -31.22
C LEU A 29 -6.92 1.87 -32.11
N ARG A 30 -6.14 1.36 -33.07
CA ARG A 30 -6.60 0.28 -33.97
C ARG A 30 -6.86 -1.03 -33.25
N ALA A 31 -6.02 -1.41 -32.28
CA ALA A 31 -6.26 -2.60 -31.47
C ALA A 31 -7.58 -2.47 -30.68
N PHE A 32 -7.85 -1.29 -30.12
CA PHE A 32 -9.08 -1.02 -29.40
C PHE A 32 -10.32 -1.07 -30.32
N GLU A 33 -10.25 -0.45 -31.51
CA GLU A 33 -11.34 -0.50 -32.53
C GLU A 33 -11.66 -1.93 -32.99
N ARG A 34 -10.60 -2.76 -33.14
CA ARG A 34 -10.78 -4.18 -33.48
C ARG A 34 -11.50 -4.95 -32.38
N GLU A 35 -11.16 -4.68 -31.13
CA GLU A 35 -11.80 -5.28 -29.96
C GLU A 35 -13.26 -4.83 -29.83
N MET A 36 -13.54 -3.57 -30.12
CA MET A 36 -14.90 -3.00 -30.08
C MET A 36 -15.76 -3.42 -31.27
N GLY A 37 -15.17 -3.77 -32.41
CA GLY A 37 -15.85 -4.13 -33.64
C GLY A 37 -16.35 -2.94 -34.48
N PHE A 38 -16.03 -1.69 -34.08
CA PHE A 38 -16.39 -0.47 -34.81
C PHE A 38 -15.39 0.66 -34.50
N PRO A 39 -15.36 1.70 -35.40
CA PRO A 39 -14.48 2.86 -35.17
C PRO A 39 -14.89 3.66 -33.93
N VAL A 40 -13.90 4.18 -33.22
CA VAL A 40 -14.08 5.05 -32.07
C VAL A 40 -13.63 6.48 -32.38
N VAL A 41 -14.15 7.45 -31.65
CA VAL A 41 -13.80 8.86 -31.82
C VAL A 41 -12.61 9.20 -30.96
N ARG A 42 -11.49 9.56 -31.60
CA ARG A 42 -10.33 10.16 -30.91
C ARG A 42 -10.31 11.65 -31.21
N PRO A 43 -10.62 12.53 -30.24
CA PRO A 43 -10.51 13.98 -30.42
C PRO A 43 -9.07 14.40 -30.76
N VAL A 44 -8.92 15.48 -31.55
CA VAL A 44 -7.58 16.05 -31.85
C VAL A 44 -6.80 16.37 -30.58
N ILE A 45 -7.49 16.80 -29.51
CA ILE A 45 -6.93 17.14 -28.21
C ILE A 45 -7.03 15.96 -27.22
N ALA A 46 -7.03 14.72 -27.68
CA ALA A 46 -7.23 13.54 -26.83
C ALA A 46 -6.31 13.53 -25.59
N GLY A 47 -5.07 13.97 -25.71
CA GLY A 47 -4.12 14.08 -24.61
C GLY A 47 -4.43 15.19 -23.59
N LEU A 48 -5.26 16.17 -23.95
CA LEU A 48 -5.63 17.33 -23.11
C LEU A 48 -7.08 17.26 -22.61
N MET A 49 -7.83 16.23 -22.97
CA MET A 49 -9.26 16.12 -22.62
C MET A 49 -9.50 16.14 -21.11
N GLY A 50 -8.58 15.57 -20.30
CA GLY A 50 -8.66 15.64 -18.83
C GLY A 50 -8.54 17.07 -18.33
N ALA A 51 -7.59 17.85 -18.84
CA ALA A 51 -7.41 19.25 -18.47
C ALA A 51 -8.61 20.10 -18.92
N TYR A 52 -9.13 19.83 -20.11
CA TYR A 52 -10.34 20.48 -20.61
C TYR A 52 -11.57 20.20 -19.73
N GLY A 53 -11.74 18.94 -19.33
CA GLY A 53 -12.83 18.55 -18.42
C GLY A 53 -12.69 19.20 -17.03
N CYS A 54 -11.48 19.31 -16.51
CA CYS A 54 -11.22 20.04 -15.25
C CYS A 54 -11.57 21.53 -15.37
N ALA A 55 -11.27 22.17 -16.49
CA ALA A 55 -11.63 23.57 -16.75
C ALA A 55 -13.15 23.76 -16.78
N LEU A 56 -13.88 22.87 -17.49
CA LEU A 56 -15.34 22.90 -17.53
C LEU A 56 -15.93 22.71 -16.11
N HIS A 57 -15.43 21.72 -15.37
CA HIS A 57 -15.88 21.47 -14.01
C HIS A 57 -15.63 22.67 -13.08
N ALA A 58 -14.48 23.33 -13.23
CA ALA A 58 -14.18 24.55 -12.47
C ALA A 58 -15.16 25.69 -12.82
N MET A 59 -15.53 25.82 -14.09
CA MET A 59 -16.56 26.80 -14.51
C MET A 59 -17.93 26.50 -13.89
N ASP A 60 -18.33 25.23 -13.89
CA ASP A 60 -19.65 24.80 -13.37
C ASP A 60 -19.73 24.87 -11.85
N SER A 61 -18.60 24.74 -11.15
CA SER A 61 -18.57 24.74 -9.67
C SER A 61 -18.92 26.09 -9.04
N LYS A 62 -19.10 27.14 -9.83
CA LYS A 62 -19.50 28.50 -9.40
C LYS A 62 -18.66 29.09 -8.26
N ALA A 63 -17.43 28.63 -8.10
CA ALA A 63 -16.47 29.22 -7.18
C ALA A 63 -15.99 30.57 -7.76
N TYR A 64 -16.86 31.57 -7.73
CA TYR A 64 -16.54 32.91 -8.19
C TYR A 64 -15.70 33.62 -7.12
N GLY A 65 -14.48 33.90 -7.44
CA GLY A 65 -13.56 34.68 -6.65
C GLY A 65 -12.43 35.20 -7.53
N LEU A 66 -11.58 36.03 -6.95
CA LEU A 66 -10.35 36.45 -7.64
C LEU A 66 -9.47 35.22 -7.89
N SER A 67 -8.92 35.12 -9.09
CA SER A 67 -7.99 34.06 -9.46
C SER A 67 -6.78 34.07 -8.51
N SER A 68 -6.39 32.88 -8.03
CA SER A 68 -5.14 32.67 -7.29
C SER A 68 -3.92 32.41 -8.19
N ILE A 69 -4.09 32.49 -9.51
CA ILE A 69 -3.00 32.38 -10.47
C ILE A 69 -2.03 33.55 -10.24
N ILE A 70 -0.73 33.25 -10.19
CA ILE A 70 0.30 34.27 -10.09
C ILE A 70 0.25 35.23 -11.27
N THR A 71 0.49 36.51 -11.03
CA THR A 71 0.56 37.54 -12.09
C THR A 71 1.80 37.36 -12.93
N HIS A 72 1.85 38.08 -14.08
CA HIS A 72 3.04 38.09 -14.92
C HIS A 72 4.28 38.60 -14.18
N GLU A 73 4.13 39.64 -13.36
CA GLU A 73 5.22 40.19 -12.54
C GLU A 73 5.71 39.18 -11.51
N GLN A 74 4.79 38.50 -10.81
CA GLN A 74 5.15 37.43 -9.88
C GLN A 74 5.82 36.24 -10.58
N LEU A 75 5.50 35.98 -11.86
CA LEU A 75 6.15 34.92 -12.65
C LEU A 75 7.61 35.26 -12.98
N LEU A 76 7.91 36.52 -13.24
CA LEU A 76 9.29 36.97 -13.52
C LEU A 76 10.22 36.78 -12.33
N ASP A 77 9.71 36.97 -11.10
CA ASP A 77 10.45 36.81 -9.86
C ASP A 77 10.26 35.41 -9.23
N PHE A 78 9.61 34.50 -9.97
CA PHE A 78 9.29 33.16 -9.44
C PHE A 78 10.54 32.33 -9.19
N THR A 79 10.71 31.89 -7.97
CA THR A 79 11.77 30.96 -7.58
C THR A 79 11.18 29.67 -7.01
N HIS A 80 11.84 28.57 -7.33
CA HIS A 80 11.47 27.24 -6.86
C HIS A 80 12.71 26.48 -6.39
N LYS A 81 12.70 26.08 -5.11
CA LYS A 81 13.76 25.25 -4.52
C LYS A 81 13.16 23.95 -4.03
N VAL A 82 13.79 22.83 -4.32
CA VAL A 82 13.38 21.50 -3.89
C VAL A 82 14.41 20.94 -2.92
N LYS A 83 13.95 20.43 -1.77
CA LYS A 83 14.77 19.68 -0.82
C LYS A 83 14.11 18.34 -0.52
N ASN A 84 14.85 17.26 -0.75
CA ASN A 84 14.42 15.92 -0.39
C ASN A 84 14.84 15.60 1.04
N VAL A 85 13.89 15.16 1.87
CA VAL A 85 14.12 14.82 3.28
C VAL A 85 13.30 13.58 3.65
N HIS A 86 13.80 12.79 4.60
CA HIS A 86 13.00 11.71 5.18
C HIS A 86 12.10 12.25 6.29
N CYS A 87 10.84 11.77 6.33
CA CYS A 87 9.81 12.26 7.25
C CYS A 87 10.14 12.00 8.72
N GLY A 88 10.67 10.85 9.08
CA GLY A 88 11.05 10.47 10.45
C GLY A 88 9.89 10.43 11.48
N ARG A 89 8.63 10.65 11.09
CA ARG A 89 7.48 10.71 12.01
C ARG A 89 6.84 9.35 12.32
N CYS A 90 7.18 8.32 11.56
CA CYS A 90 6.74 6.93 11.77
C CYS A 90 7.66 5.99 10.99
N ASN A 91 7.46 4.68 11.17
CA ASN A 91 8.28 3.63 10.54
C ASN A 91 8.23 3.62 9.00
N ASN A 92 7.26 4.28 8.37
CA ASN A 92 7.25 4.42 6.91
C ASN A 92 8.39 5.28 6.35
N ASN A 93 8.93 6.18 7.17
CA ASN A 93 10.08 7.02 6.82
C ASN A 93 10.04 7.57 5.39
N CYS A 94 8.86 8.11 4.99
CA CYS A 94 8.61 8.58 3.62
C CYS A 94 9.67 9.56 3.15
N LEU A 95 10.14 9.39 1.91
CA LEU A 95 10.95 10.41 1.24
C LEU A 95 10.01 11.54 0.79
N LEU A 96 10.20 12.72 1.34
CA LEU A 96 9.42 13.92 1.08
C LEU A 96 10.20 14.86 0.18
N SER A 97 9.52 15.43 -0.80
CA SER A 97 10.02 16.57 -1.58
C SER A 97 9.40 17.85 -1.04
N VAL A 98 10.19 18.63 -0.33
CA VAL A 98 9.79 19.94 0.20
C VAL A 98 10.07 20.99 -0.86
N ASN A 99 9.02 21.48 -1.48
CA ASN A 99 9.06 22.56 -2.47
C ASN A 99 8.89 23.89 -1.76
N THR A 100 9.83 24.79 -1.93
CA THR A 100 9.76 26.15 -1.42
C THR A 100 9.71 27.12 -2.59
N PHE A 101 8.67 27.92 -2.64
CA PHE A 101 8.41 28.91 -3.68
C PHE A 101 8.75 30.31 -3.19
N SER A 102 8.69 31.28 -4.09
CA SER A 102 8.76 32.70 -3.77
C SER A 102 7.86 33.02 -2.56
N GLU A 103 8.23 34.01 -1.75
CA GLU A 103 7.51 34.41 -0.52
C GLU A 103 7.48 33.35 0.60
N GLY A 104 8.32 32.30 0.49
CA GLY A 104 8.43 31.28 1.52
C GLY A 104 7.27 30.28 1.56
N ARG A 105 6.36 30.29 0.58
CA ARG A 105 5.29 29.27 0.47
C ARG A 105 5.89 27.90 0.28
N ARG A 106 5.31 26.91 0.95
CA ARG A 106 5.82 25.52 0.90
C ARG A 106 4.74 24.55 0.45
N TYR A 107 5.17 23.59 -0.37
CA TYR A 107 4.38 22.43 -0.74
C TYR A 107 5.19 21.17 -0.49
N ILE A 108 4.59 20.18 0.16
CA ILE A 108 5.24 18.90 0.48
C ILE A 108 4.58 17.81 -0.35
N ALA A 109 5.40 17.06 -1.09
CA ALA A 109 4.98 15.89 -1.85
C ALA A 109 5.68 14.62 -1.33
N GLY A 110 5.17 13.43 -1.73
CA GLY A 110 5.72 12.13 -1.33
C GLY A 110 5.23 11.64 0.03
N ASN A 111 4.41 12.41 0.73
CA ASN A 111 3.78 11.98 1.97
C ASN A 111 2.71 10.90 1.72
N LYS A 112 2.65 9.92 2.62
CA LYS A 112 1.60 8.88 2.63
C LYS A 112 0.49 9.17 3.65
N CYS A 113 0.59 10.28 4.37
CA CYS A 113 -0.40 10.77 5.33
C CYS A 113 -0.25 12.28 5.51
N GLU A 114 -1.22 12.91 6.18
CA GLU A 114 -1.26 14.36 6.40
C GLU A 114 -0.25 14.90 7.43
N ARG A 115 0.38 14.04 8.23
CA ARG A 115 1.28 14.45 9.33
C ARG A 115 2.43 15.39 8.93
N PRO A 116 3.07 15.24 7.76
CA PRO A 116 4.12 16.19 7.34
C PRO A 116 3.58 17.57 6.96
N VAL A 117 2.34 17.64 6.52
CA VAL A 117 1.70 18.85 5.97
C VAL A 117 0.94 19.61 7.06
N THR A 118 0.18 18.88 7.89
CA THR A 118 -0.63 19.46 8.95
C THR A 118 0.12 19.42 10.28
N LYS A 119 0.07 20.51 11.04
CA LYS A 119 0.57 20.54 12.42
C LYS A 119 -0.37 19.82 13.41
N ARG A 120 -1.54 19.37 12.95
CA ARG A 120 -2.49 18.64 13.78
C ARG A 120 -1.94 17.26 14.07
N SER A 121 -1.78 16.92 15.35
CA SER A 121 -1.66 15.52 15.75
C SER A 121 -3.01 14.87 15.45
N SER A 122 -3.01 13.81 14.65
CA SER A 122 -4.23 13.01 14.40
C SER A 122 -4.67 12.20 15.62
N ASP A 123 -4.12 12.51 16.78
CA ASP A 123 -4.27 11.72 18.01
C ASP A 123 -5.46 12.24 18.84
N THR A 124 -6.64 12.33 18.21
CA THR A 124 -7.88 12.77 18.90
C THR A 124 -8.77 11.60 19.32
N GLY A 125 -8.30 10.36 19.27
CA GLY A 125 -9.06 9.18 19.62
C GLY A 125 -8.22 8.03 20.15
N HIS A 126 -8.86 7.06 20.79
CA HIS A 126 -8.19 5.84 21.23
C HIS A 126 -7.72 5.03 20.01
N ASN A 127 -6.42 4.91 19.84
CA ASN A 127 -5.83 4.09 18.80
C ASN A 127 -5.73 2.64 19.26
N ILE A 128 -6.78 1.85 18.96
CA ILE A 128 -6.87 0.44 19.34
C ILE A 128 -5.72 -0.38 18.72
N TYR A 129 -5.25 -0.03 17.52
CA TYR A 129 -4.10 -0.72 16.90
C TYR A 129 -2.80 -0.48 17.67
N LYS A 130 -2.59 0.72 18.21
CA LYS A 130 -1.45 1.00 19.08
C LYS A 130 -1.54 0.18 20.37
N TYR A 131 -2.70 0.13 20.99
CA TYR A 131 -2.95 -0.69 22.18
C TYR A 131 -2.70 -2.18 21.90
N LYS A 132 -3.19 -2.71 20.77
CA LYS A 132 -2.91 -4.08 20.32
C LYS A 132 -1.41 -4.33 20.16
N GLN A 133 -0.68 -3.39 19.58
CA GLN A 133 0.76 -3.47 19.42
C GLN A 133 1.48 -3.50 20.77
N GLU A 134 1.04 -2.71 21.74
CA GLU A 134 1.54 -2.70 23.10
C GLU A 134 1.31 -4.06 23.79
N LEU A 135 0.12 -4.66 23.63
CA LEU A 135 -0.17 -6.00 24.14
C LEU A 135 0.76 -7.06 23.53
N LEU A 136 1.00 -7.02 22.24
CA LEU A 136 1.87 -7.96 21.54
C LEU A 136 3.35 -7.81 21.96
N SER A 137 3.78 -6.61 22.36
CA SER A 137 5.13 -6.41 22.89
C SER A 137 5.40 -7.18 24.19
N GLY A 138 4.37 -7.64 24.88
CA GLY A 138 4.45 -8.53 26.04
C GLY A 138 4.85 -9.97 25.70
N TYR A 139 5.07 -10.30 24.42
CA TYR A 139 5.51 -11.63 23.95
C TYR A 139 6.86 -11.55 23.24
N PRO A 140 7.94 -11.20 23.97
CA PRO A 140 9.27 -11.05 23.39
C PRO A 140 9.89 -12.42 23.05
N SER A 141 10.99 -12.39 22.30
CA SER A 141 11.83 -13.58 22.11
C SER A 141 12.35 -14.08 23.47
N VAL A 142 12.33 -15.39 23.65
CA VAL A 142 12.73 -16.04 24.92
C VAL A 142 13.52 -17.31 24.67
N SER A 143 14.47 -17.61 25.53
CA SER A 143 15.18 -18.89 25.51
C SER A 143 14.33 -19.99 26.15
N GLY A 144 14.42 -21.19 25.56
CA GLY A 144 13.72 -22.38 26.07
C GLY A 144 14.63 -23.29 26.94
N LYS A 145 14.02 -24.34 27.50
CA LYS A 145 14.76 -25.45 28.12
C LYS A 145 15.40 -26.38 27.06
N ARG A 146 14.79 -26.47 25.89
CA ARG A 146 15.30 -27.17 24.71
C ARG A 146 16.30 -26.25 24.00
N LYS A 147 17.17 -26.87 23.18
CA LYS A 147 18.13 -26.12 22.35
C LYS A 147 17.49 -25.49 21.14
N GLU A 148 16.42 -26.12 20.65
CA GLU A 148 15.74 -25.71 19.44
C GLU A 148 14.93 -24.44 19.66
N VAL A 149 15.01 -23.52 18.68
CA VAL A 149 14.34 -22.23 18.65
C VAL A 149 13.32 -22.21 17.52
N ILE A 150 12.08 -21.88 17.85
CA ILE A 150 10.98 -21.71 16.87
C ILE A 150 10.80 -20.23 16.54
N GLY A 151 10.91 -19.89 15.27
CA GLY A 151 10.65 -18.55 14.75
C GLY A 151 9.16 -18.29 14.51
N LEU A 152 8.66 -17.19 15.02
CA LEU A 152 7.27 -16.73 14.83
C LEU A 152 7.26 -15.41 14.04
N PRO A 153 6.79 -15.39 12.78
CA PRO A 153 6.73 -14.18 11.98
C PRO A 153 5.52 -13.31 12.37
N LEU A 154 5.75 -12.06 12.73
CA LEU A 154 4.72 -11.12 13.18
C LEU A 154 4.03 -10.44 11.97
N GLY A 155 3.28 -11.20 11.17
CA GLY A 155 2.66 -10.70 9.96
C GLY A 155 1.36 -11.38 9.56
N LEU A 156 0.57 -10.72 8.69
CA LEU A 156 -0.76 -11.13 8.25
C LEU A 156 -1.66 -11.53 9.44
N ASN A 157 -2.53 -12.50 9.28
CA ASN A 157 -3.44 -12.96 10.35
C ASN A 157 -2.71 -13.67 11.49
N PHE A 158 -1.49 -14.14 11.27
CA PHE A 158 -0.69 -14.75 12.33
C PHE A 158 -0.31 -13.75 13.42
N TYR A 159 -0.27 -12.46 13.08
CA TYR A 159 -0.08 -11.36 14.03
C TYR A 159 -0.97 -11.47 15.27
N GLU A 160 -2.22 -11.87 15.10
CA GLU A 160 -3.20 -12.02 16.20
C GLU A 160 -3.01 -13.32 16.99
N LEU A 161 -2.42 -14.32 16.39
CA LEU A 161 -2.24 -15.66 16.99
C LEU A 161 -0.90 -15.83 17.71
N VAL A 162 0.02 -14.87 17.59
CA VAL A 162 1.34 -14.92 18.24
C VAL A 162 1.25 -15.16 19.74
N PRO A 163 0.34 -14.52 20.52
CA PRO A 163 0.23 -14.79 21.95
C PRO A 163 -0.02 -16.27 22.30
N PHE A 164 -0.92 -16.92 21.54
CA PHE A 164 -1.21 -18.33 21.71
C PHE A 164 -0.01 -19.21 21.37
N TRP A 165 0.57 -19.04 20.18
CA TRP A 165 1.68 -19.88 19.72
C TRP A 165 2.96 -19.64 20.52
N HIS A 166 3.21 -18.41 20.93
CA HIS A 166 4.31 -18.11 21.84
C HIS A 166 4.20 -18.89 23.14
N LYS A 167 3.02 -18.87 23.79
CA LYS A 167 2.78 -19.64 25.01
C LYS A 167 2.83 -21.14 24.79
N PHE A 168 2.30 -21.62 23.67
CA PHE A 168 2.31 -23.03 23.31
C PHE A 168 3.75 -23.57 23.21
N PHE A 169 4.59 -22.94 22.38
CA PHE A 169 5.96 -23.41 22.20
C PHE A 169 6.82 -23.25 23.45
N THR A 170 6.66 -22.17 24.20
CA THR A 170 7.39 -21.98 25.46
C THR A 170 6.99 -22.99 26.52
N ALA A 171 5.70 -23.38 26.61
CA ALA A 171 5.22 -24.43 27.51
C ALA A 171 5.79 -25.81 27.15
N LEU A 172 6.04 -26.07 25.85
CA LEU A 172 6.72 -27.28 25.39
C LEU A 172 8.25 -27.25 25.61
N GLY A 173 8.77 -26.13 26.09
CA GLY A 173 10.19 -25.97 26.42
C GLY A 173 11.05 -25.45 25.28
N PHE A 174 10.50 -25.11 24.11
CA PHE A 174 11.26 -24.50 23.01
C PHE A 174 11.66 -23.06 23.32
N GLY A 175 12.78 -22.63 22.76
CA GLY A 175 13.06 -21.20 22.58
C GLY A 175 12.12 -20.61 21.52
N VAL A 176 11.75 -19.36 21.65
CA VAL A 176 10.90 -18.66 20.69
C VAL A 176 11.57 -17.37 20.27
N GLU A 177 11.76 -17.20 18.97
CA GLU A 177 12.19 -15.94 18.36
C GLU A 177 11.00 -15.31 17.64
N VAL A 178 10.62 -14.10 18.06
CA VAL A 178 9.53 -13.34 17.42
C VAL A 178 10.16 -12.28 16.53
N SER A 179 9.72 -12.20 15.26
CA SER A 179 10.21 -11.15 14.38
C SER A 179 9.73 -9.76 14.84
N PRO A 180 10.49 -8.68 14.56
CA PRO A 180 10.12 -7.33 14.99
C PRO A 180 8.84 -6.84 14.32
N PHE A 181 8.27 -5.76 14.84
CA PHE A 181 7.17 -5.08 14.15
C PHE A 181 7.58 -4.60 12.76
N SER A 182 6.65 -4.70 11.81
CA SER A 182 6.86 -4.32 10.42
C SER A 182 7.41 -2.90 10.28
N ASN A 183 8.48 -2.76 9.50
CA ASN A 183 9.10 -1.49 9.17
C ASN A 183 9.70 -1.55 7.76
N ARG A 184 10.23 -0.42 7.27
CA ARG A 184 10.80 -0.33 5.92
C ARG A 184 12.03 -1.23 5.74
N ASP A 185 12.90 -1.29 6.72
CA ASP A 185 14.15 -2.05 6.62
C ASP A 185 13.88 -3.55 6.52
N LEU A 186 12.88 -4.01 7.29
CA LEU A 186 12.38 -5.38 7.21
C LEU A 186 11.83 -5.69 5.80
N TYR A 187 11.05 -4.78 5.22
CA TYR A 187 10.56 -4.92 3.85
C TYR A 187 11.70 -5.05 2.84
N LEU A 188 12.69 -4.16 2.92
CA LEU A 188 13.83 -4.16 2.01
C LEU A 188 14.67 -5.45 2.13
N ALA A 189 14.83 -5.98 3.33
CA ALA A 189 15.54 -7.24 3.56
C ALA A 189 14.89 -8.43 2.87
N GLY A 190 13.54 -8.48 2.80
CA GLY A 190 12.79 -9.56 2.16
C GLY A 190 12.41 -9.32 0.70
N GLN A 191 12.63 -8.12 0.16
CA GLN A 191 12.11 -7.70 -1.14
C GLN A 191 12.55 -8.62 -2.30
N HIS A 192 13.76 -9.13 -2.25
CA HIS A 192 14.35 -9.96 -3.32
C HIS A 192 13.64 -11.31 -3.53
N SER A 193 12.92 -11.79 -2.52
CA SER A 193 12.21 -13.08 -2.56
C SER A 193 10.72 -12.95 -2.92
N ILE A 194 10.22 -11.73 -3.17
CA ILE A 194 8.82 -11.50 -3.54
C ILE A 194 8.57 -11.95 -4.97
N PRO A 195 7.73 -12.97 -5.22
CA PRO A 195 7.58 -13.56 -6.55
C PRO A 195 6.67 -12.75 -7.48
N SER A 196 5.87 -11.81 -6.96
CA SER A 196 4.91 -11.04 -7.75
C SER A 196 4.69 -9.64 -7.21
N ASP A 197 4.73 -8.66 -8.12
CA ASP A 197 4.42 -7.27 -7.79
C ASP A 197 2.94 -7.03 -7.46
N THR A 198 2.06 -7.92 -7.90
CA THR A 198 0.60 -7.79 -7.72
C THR A 198 0.11 -8.27 -6.36
N VAL A 199 0.93 -8.97 -5.58
CA VAL A 199 0.56 -9.41 -4.23
C VAL A 199 0.40 -8.22 -3.30
N CYS A 200 -0.52 -8.30 -2.34
CA CYS A 200 -0.79 -7.21 -1.41
C CYS A 200 0.43 -6.88 -0.53
N PHE A 201 0.53 -5.63 -0.11
CA PHE A 201 1.70 -5.16 0.65
C PHE A 201 1.95 -5.90 1.97
N PRO A 202 0.90 -6.25 2.78
CA PRO A 202 1.11 -7.07 3.98
C PRO A 202 1.77 -8.43 3.70
N ALA A 203 1.45 -9.07 2.59
CA ALA A 203 2.12 -10.31 2.18
C ALA A 203 3.57 -10.07 1.78
N LYS A 204 3.87 -8.98 1.07
CA LYS A 204 5.25 -8.57 0.76
C LYS A 204 6.07 -8.34 2.03
N MET A 205 5.47 -7.73 3.05
CA MET A 205 6.12 -7.54 4.35
C MET A 205 6.52 -8.85 5.02
N LEU A 206 5.72 -9.90 4.83
CA LEU A 206 5.98 -11.19 5.47
C LEU A 206 7.29 -11.84 4.99
N HIS A 207 7.71 -11.60 3.74
CA HIS A 207 9.03 -12.01 3.25
C HIS A 207 10.17 -11.47 4.12
N GLY A 208 10.06 -10.21 4.56
CA GLY A 208 11.03 -9.60 5.48
C GLY A 208 11.03 -10.26 6.86
N HIS A 209 9.85 -10.60 7.38
CA HIS A 209 9.75 -11.32 8.66
C HIS A 209 10.41 -12.69 8.60
N ILE A 210 10.20 -13.44 7.51
CA ILE A 210 10.83 -14.74 7.31
C ILE A 210 12.34 -14.59 7.13
N GLN A 211 12.80 -13.61 6.34
CA GLN A 211 14.23 -13.35 6.16
C GLN A 211 14.90 -13.02 7.48
N TYR A 212 14.30 -12.17 8.32
CA TYR A 212 14.81 -11.88 9.66
C TYR A 212 15.00 -13.15 10.50
N LEU A 213 14.02 -14.05 10.52
CA LEU A 213 14.10 -15.29 11.30
C LEU A 213 15.18 -16.24 10.76
N LYS A 214 15.36 -16.30 9.44
CA LYS A 214 16.48 -17.04 8.80
C LYS A 214 17.84 -16.46 9.22
N ASP A 215 17.98 -15.14 9.24
CA ASP A 215 19.22 -14.47 9.64
C ASP A 215 19.52 -14.70 11.12
N LYS A 216 18.49 -14.87 11.96
CA LYS A 216 18.61 -15.31 13.36
C LYS A 216 18.97 -16.78 13.52
N LYS A 217 18.95 -17.56 12.42
CA LYS A 217 19.31 -18.99 12.40
C LYS A 217 18.44 -19.81 13.36
N VAL A 218 17.14 -19.53 13.40
CA VAL A 218 16.18 -20.36 14.13
C VAL A 218 16.12 -21.76 13.52
N ASP A 219 15.84 -22.78 14.33
CA ASP A 219 15.82 -24.18 13.86
C ASP A 219 14.60 -24.47 12.99
N ALA A 220 13.47 -23.81 13.25
CA ALA A 220 12.26 -23.90 12.43
C ALA A 220 11.46 -22.60 12.50
N ILE A 221 10.73 -22.28 11.41
CA ILE A 221 9.79 -21.17 11.37
C ILE A 221 8.38 -21.74 11.31
N PHE A 222 7.55 -21.35 12.28
CA PHE A 222 6.16 -21.76 12.32
C PHE A 222 5.26 -20.67 11.77
N TYR A 223 4.65 -20.95 10.61
CA TYR A 223 3.66 -20.08 9.98
C TYR A 223 2.59 -20.94 9.28
N PRO A 224 1.40 -21.14 9.91
CA PRO A 224 0.38 -22.04 9.37
C PRO A 224 -0.42 -21.39 8.24
N CYS A 225 -0.95 -22.22 7.35
CA CYS A 225 -2.05 -21.88 6.48
C CYS A 225 -3.33 -21.69 7.31
N MET A 226 -4.01 -20.57 7.14
CA MET A 226 -5.23 -20.25 7.89
C MET A 226 -6.38 -20.02 6.92
N SER A 227 -7.16 -21.07 6.66
CA SER A 227 -8.29 -20.98 5.72
C SER A 227 -9.50 -20.31 6.34
N PHE A 228 -9.66 -20.41 7.65
CA PHE A 228 -10.88 -20.01 8.35
C PHE A 228 -10.55 -19.30 9.65
N ASN A 229 -11.27 -18.21 9.95
CA ASN A 229 -11.19 -17.53 11.23
C ASN A 229 -12.29 -18.03 12.17
N PHE A 230 -12.10 -17.77 13.46
CA PHE A 230 -13.11 -17.99 14.47
C PHE A 230 -14.39 -17.21 14.12
N ASP A 231 -15.53 -17.88 14.22
CA ASP A 231 -16.82 -17.25 14.00
C ASP A 231 -17.21 -16.44 15.25
N GLU A 232 -17.22 -15.12 15.11
CA GLU A 232 -17.66 -14.19 16.17
C GLU A 232 -19.17 -13.84 16.06
N GLY A 233 -19.88 -14.44 15.11
CA GLY A 233 -21.29 -14.16 14.85
C GLY A 233 -21.58 -12.79 14.26
N LEU A 234 -20.55 -12.12 13.68
CA LEU A 234 -20.63 -10.76 13.15
C LEU A 234 -20.74 -10.72 11.61
N GLY A 235 -20.63 -11.85 10.94
CA GLY A 235 -20.63 -11.92 9.48
C GLY A 235 -21.02 -13.29 8.94
N ASP A 236 -21.39 -13.32 7.66
CA ASP A 236 -21.84 -14.53 6.97
C ASP A 236 -20.70 -15.39 6.41
N ASN A 237 -19.47 -14.85 6.43
CA ASN A 237 -18.31 -15.51 5.86
C ASN A 237 -17.07 -15.32 6.73
N ASN A 238 -16.52 -16.43 7.20
CA ASN A 238 -15.33 -16.48 8.05
C ASN A 238 -14.09 -17.01 7.32
N TYR A 239 -14.15 -17.18 6.00
CA TYR A 239 -12.98 -17.56 5.20
C TYR A 239 -12.01 -16.41 5.05
N ASN A 240 -10.72 -16.72 5.18
CA ASN A 240 -9.66 -15.79 4.91
C ASN A 240 -9.47 -15.57 3.40
N CYS A 241 -8.78 -14.49 3.03
CA CYS A 241 -8.41 -14.26 1.64
C CYS A 241 -7.41 -15.33 1.14
N PRO A 242 -7.32 -15.59 -0.17
CA PRO A 242 -6.42 -16.61 -0.73
C PRO A 242 -4.95 -16.46 -0.30
N ILE A 243 -4.49 -15.23 -0.06
CA ILE A 243 -3.12 -14.98 0.42
C ILE A 243 -2.92 -15.56 1.82
N VAL A 244 -3.82 -15.30 2.76
CA VAL A 244 -3.72 -15.83 4.13
C VAL A 244 -3.83 -17.36 4.13
N ILE A 245 -4.66 -17.91 3.24
CA ILE A 245 -4.87 -19.38 3.13
C ILE A 245 -3.60 -20.10 2.71
N SER A 246 -2.84 -19.58 1.75
CA SER A 246 -1.80 -20.37 1.04
C SER A 246 -0.40 -19.74 1.06
N TYR A 247 -0.21 -18.59 1.67
CA TYR A 247 1.03 -17.84 1.53
C TYR A 247 2.24 -18.50 2.21
N SER A 248 2.02 -19.36 3.19
CA SER A 248 3.08 -20.18 3.79
C SER A 248 3.80 -21.05 2.76
N GLU A 249 3.07 -21.63 1.78
CA GLU A 249 3.67 -22.39 0.70
C GLU A 249 4.47 -21.52 -0.28
N VAL A 250 3.99 -20.30 -0.53
CA VAL A 250 4.74 -19.33 -1.35
C VAL A 250 6.06 -18.96 -0.68
N LEU A 251 6.02 -18.65 0.62
CA LEU A 251 7.22 -18.32 1.41
C LEU A 251 8.22 -19.46 1.42
N LYS A 252 7.77 -20.68 1.70
CA LYS A 252 8.61 -21.89 1.72
C LYS A 252 9.42 -22.09 0.44
N ASN A 253 8.84 -21.71 -0.70
CA ASN A 253 9.47 -21.92 -2.02
C ASN A 253 10.28 -20.73 -2.53
N ASN A 254 10.19 -19.54 -1.89
CA ASN A 254 10.81 -18.32 -2.41
C ASN A 254 11.79 -17.64 -1.43
N VAL A 255 11.79 -18.00 -0.15
CA VAL A 255 12.69 -17.38 0.85
C VAL A 255 13.82 -18.29 1.30
#